data_d3817d073c4c21aff340259b2e9b8d5d
#
_entry.id   d3817d073c4c21aff340259b2e9b8d5d
#
_cell.length_a   1.000
_cell.length_b   1.000
_cell.length_c   1.000
_cell.angle_alpha   90.00
_cell.angle_beta   90.00
_cell.angle_gamma   90.00
#
_symmetry.space_group_name_H-M   'P 1'
#
loop_
_entity.id
_entity.type
_entity.pdbx_description
1 polymer ?
#
loop_
_entity_poly.entity_id
_entity_poly.type
_entity_poly.pdbx_seq_one_letter_code
_entity_poly.pdbx_strand_id
1 'polypeptide(L)'
;MEHSSADGSQNSLRFLFCVETPLRFHRNHVIYPITVVAFLSITAFVGNVFILIALNKISSIHPPSKLLFRCLAVTDILVALVAGPLHAVYLFSIRTMTEEGNIVCLYAATFSITIATTLCGVSLSTSAAISLDRLMALVLGLRYRHVVTFKRTFSVVIGLWALGIILTAVSFWRFTLSKSTICIALAVLVFCVTVSGVGYTKIVLILRNRETQIASHSQAAFSPNISRLRKVVCSALWVQVILEVCYVPFLVVTTLFIFNKSGRTQSLFIAWEFTGILIFFSSSLNPFLYCYKIPEVRQAVRRTIRQVFRLSNEADAVINSTR
;
A
#
# COMPACT_ATOMS: atom_id res chain seq x y z
N MET A 1 12.47 -40.43 1.18
CA MET A 1 13.52 -39.46 0.75
C MET A 1 12.98 -38.01 0.56
N GLU A 2 11.67 -37.77 0.49
CA GLU A 2 11.08 -36.42 0.34
C GLU A 2 10.98 -35.60 1.64
N HIS A 3 11.00 -36.23 2.82
CA HIS A 3 10.96 -35.50 4.10
C HIS A 3 12.25 -34.73 4.44
N SER A 4 13.40 -35.12 3.89
CA SER A 4 14.69 -34.47 4.18
C SER A 4 14.91 -33.14 3.46
N SER A 5 14.27 -32.93 2.30
CA SER A 5 14.45 -31.68 1.52
C SER A 5 13.58 -30.52 2.02
N ALA A 6 12.42 -30.82 2.63
CA ALA A 6 11.54 -29.80 3.21
C ALA A 6 12.15 -29.22 4.51
N ASP A 7 12.77 -30.05 5.31
CA ASP A 7 13.41 -29.66 6.58
C ASP A 7 14.64 -28.77 6.36
N GLY A 8 15.45 -29.03 5.32
CA GLY A 8 16.59 -28.19 4.93
C GLY A 8 16.20 -26.80 4.42
N SER A 9 15.01 -26.65 3.82
CA SER A 9 14.51 -25.35 3.36
C SER A 9 13.93 -24.51 4.51
N GLN A 10 13.26 -25.14 5.48
CA GLN A 10 12.72 -24.48 6.68
C GLN A 10 13.85 -23.92 7.54
N ASN A 11 14.89 -24.70 7.77
CA ASN A 11 16.06 -24.29 8.55
C ASN A 11 16.78 -23.11 7.90
N SER A 12 16.78 -23.00 6.57
CA SER A 12 17.46 -21.90 5.87
C SER A 12 16.79 -20.52 6.03
N LEU A 13 15.44 -20.46 6.08
CA LEU A 13 14.74 -19.18 6.26
C LEU A 13 14.62 -18.78 7.73
N ARG A 14 14.44 -19.75 8.64
CA ARG A 14 14.57 -19.52 10.09
C ARG A 14 15.92 -18.91 10.44
N PHE A 15 16.97 -19.50 9.90
CA PHE A 15 18.33 -19.03 10.09
C PHE A 15 18.52 -17.62 9.53
N LEU A 16 17.91 -17.34 8.38
CA LEU A 16 18.02 -16.05 7.70
C LEU A 16 17.41 -14.89 8.51
N PHE A 17 16.18 -15.02 8.95
CA PHE A 17 15.45 -13.92 9.59
C PHE A 17 15.70 -13.78 11.08
N CYS A 18 16.08 -14.86 11.75
CA CYS A 18 16.19 -14.87 13.20
C CYS A 18 17.59 -15.21 13.75
N VAL A 19 18.51 -15.75 12.96
CA VAL A 19 19.83 -16.15 13.45
C VAL A 19 20.95 -15.42 12.73
N GLU A 20 21.07 -15.56 11.42
CA GLU A 20 22.22 -15.05 10.66
C GLU A 20 22.27 -13.52 10.59
N THR A 21 21.13 -12.89 10.34
CA THR A 21 21.03 -11.44 10.14
C THR A 21 20.97 -10.65 11.44
N PRO A 22 20.25 -11.09 12.48
CA PRO A 22 20.20 -10.35 13.75
C PRO A 22 21.50 -10.35 14.53
N LEU A 23 22.29 -11.42 14.48
CA LEU A 23 23.59 -11.46 15.16
C LEU A 23 24.57 -10.39 14.66
N ARG A 24 24.42 -9.96 13.40
CA ARG A 24 25.23 -8.90 12.78
C ARG A 24 24.62 -7.51 12.94
N PHE A 25 23.31 -7.41 13.28
CA PHE A 25 22.63 -6.14 13.44
C PHE A 25 22.84 -5.60 14.86
N HIS A 26 23.41 -4.41 14.98
CA HIS A 26 23.64 -3.80 16.30
C HIS A 26 22.29 -3.61 17.02
N ARG A 27 22.07 -4.28 18.16
CA ARG A 27 20.80 -4.31 18.92
C ARG A 27 20.18 -2.92 19.16
N ASN A 28 20.99 -1.87 19.21
CA ASN A 28 20.53 -0.51 19.45
C ASN A 28 19.89 0.14 18.20
N HIS A 29 20.26 -0.30 16.98
CA HIS A 29 19.72 0.28 15.75
C HIS A 29 18.30 -0.16 15.44
N VAL A 30 17.78 -1.22 16.04
CA VAL A 30 16.41 -1.72 15.86
C VAL A 30 15.35 -0.72 16.35
N ILE A 31 15.69 0.16 17.30
CA ILE A 31 14.75 1.15 17.84
C ILE A 31 14.28 2.14 16.74
N TYR A 32 15.19 2.57 15.85
CA TYR A 32 14.86 3.54 14.82
C TYR A 32 13.76 3.04 13.85
N PRO A 33 13.86 1.84 13.23
CA PRO A 33 12.78 1.35 12.40
C PRO A 33 11.47 1.13 13.16
N ILE A 34 11.50 0.68 14.43
CA ILE A 34 10.30 0.56 15.26
C ILE A 34 9.60 1.91 15.43
N THR A 35 10.33 2.96 15.80
CA THR A 35 9.74 4.30 16.00
C THR A 35 9.21 4.88 14.70
N VAL A 36 9.92 4.71 13.58
CA VAL A 36 9.47 5.18 12.27
C VAL A 36 8.19 4.45 11.84
N VAL A 37 8.14 3.11 11.94
CA VAL A 37 6.96 2.33 11.58
C VAL A 37 5.77 2.70 12.48
N ALA A 38 5.96 2.89 13.78
CA ALA A 38 4.90 3.33 14.68
C ALA A 38 4.34 4.71 14.28
N PHE A 39 5.20 5.68 13.97
CA PHE A 39 4.79 7.01 13.51
C PHE A 39 4.01 6.92 12.18
N LEU A 40 4.51 6.16 11.21
CA LEU A 40 3.85 5.94 9.92
C LEU A 40 2.50 5.24 10.09
N SER A 41 2.41 4.26 10.98
CA SER A 41 1.15 3.56 11.28
C SER A 41 0.10 4.50 11.87
N ILE A 42 0.47 5.34 12.82
CA ILE A 42 -0.46 6.34 13.39
C ILE A 42 -0.93 7.31 12.29
N THR A 43 -0.01 7.80 11.48
CA THR A 43 -0.32 8.73 10.37
C THR A 43 -1.24 8.07 9.33
N ALA A 44 -0.95 6.83 8.93
CA ALA A 44 -1.77 6.07 8.00
C ALA A 44 -3.17 5.81 8.55
N PHE A 45 -3.28 5.40 9.81
CA PHE A 45 -4.57 5.17 10.47
C PHE A 45 -5.43 6.42 10.48
N VAL A 46 -4.92 7.50 11.08
CA VAL A 46 -5.67 8.76 11.23
C VAL A 46 -6.05 9.33 9.85
N GLY A 47 -5.10 9.39 8.94
CA GLY A 47 -5.33 9.92 7.60
C GLY A 47 -6.39 9.14 6.82
N ASN A 48 -6.31 7.81 6.80
CA ASN A 48 -7.25 6.98 6.04
C ASN A 48 -8.64 6.92 6.68
N VAL A 49 -8.77 7.02 8.00
CA VAL A 49 -10.07 7.22 8.68
C VAL A 49 -10.74 8.51 8.20
N PHE A 50 -10.00 9.63 8.13
CA PHE A 50 -10.54 10.89 7.59
C PHE A 50 -10.95 10.75 6.12
N ILE A 51 -10.20 10.02 5.30
CA ILE A 51 -10.58 9.74 3.91
C ILE A 51 -11.88 8.94 3.84
N LEU A 52 -12.06 7.89 4.64
CA LEU A 52 -13.31 7.10 4.67
C LEU A 52 -14.52 7.96 5.04
N ILE A 53 -14.38 8.80 6.07
CA ILE A 53 -15.44 9.73 6.48
C ILE A 53 -15.74 10.73 5.36
N ALA A 54 -14.72 11.30 4.74
CA ALA A 54 -14.88 12.25 3.63
C ALA A 54 -15.57 11.61 2.42
N LEU A 55 -15.16 10.40 2.02
CA LEU A 55 -15.78 9.68 0.92
C LEU A 55 -17.26 9.39 1.15
N ASN A 56 -17.73 9.23 2.41
CA ASN A 56 -19.14 9.06 2.69
C ASN A 56 -19.96 10.32 2.41
N LYS A 57 -19.36 11.50 2.60
CA LYS A 57 -20.02 12.81 2.42
C LYS A 57 -20.00 13.31 0.97
N ILE A 58 -19.21 12.70 0.07
CA ILE A 58 -19.07 13.13 -1.32
C ILE A 58 -20.01 12.31 -2.20
N SER A 59 -20.91 12.97 -2.94
CA SER A 59 -21.80 12.35 -3.93
C SER A 59 -21.32 12.47 -5.37
N SER A 60 -20.37 13.38 -5.66
CA SER A 60 -19.91 13.68 -7.01
C SER A 60 -19.01 12.62 -7.64
N ILE A 61 -18.41 11.74 -6.84
CA ILE A 61 -17.52 10.67 -7.32
C ILE A 61 -18.36 9.48 -7.79
N HIS A 62 -18.03 8.94 -8.97
CA HIS A 62 -18.70 7.75 -9.52
C HIS A 62 -18.64 6.57 -8.54
N PRO A 63 -19.77 5.85 -8.28
CA PRO A 63 -19.82 4.81 -7.26
C PRO A 63 -18.76 3.71 -7.34
N PRO A 64 -18.40 3.14 -8.53
CA PRO A 64 -17.31 2.19 -8.68
C PRO A 64 -15.96 2.73 -8.22
N SER A 65 -15.60 3.94 -8.65
CA SER A 65 -14.35 4.59 -8.24
C SER A 65 -14.31 4.83 -6.73
N LYS A 66 -15.45 5.25 -6.16
CA LYS A 66 -15.58 5.46 -4.71
C LYS A 66 -15.36 4.17 -3.92
N LEU A 67 -15.82 3.02 -4.47
CA LEU A 67 -15.58 1.70 -3.88
C LEU A 67 -14.08 1.37 -3.84
N LEU A 68 -13.35 1.60 -4.94
CA LEU A 68 -11.91 1.37 -4.99
C LEU A 68 -11.14 2.25 -3.99
N PHE A 69 -11.48 3.53 -3.88
CA PHE A 69 -10.86 4.42 -2.88
C PHE A 69 -11.15 3.97 -1.44
N ARG A 70 -12.38 3.48 -1.17
CA ARG A 70 -12.72 2.92 0.14
C ARG A 70 -11.93 1.65 0.42
N CYS A 71 -11.81 0.75 -0.56
CA CYS A 71 -11.03 -0.47 -0.43
C CYS A 71 -9.57 -0.14 -0.08
N LEU A 72 -8.95 0.80 -0.79
CA LEU A 72 -7.58 1.24 -0.53
C LEU A 72 -7.43 1.82 0.88
N ALA A 73 -8.33 2.72 1.29
CA ALA A 73 -8.28 3.31 2.64
C ALA A 73 -8.46 2.27 3.75
N VAL A 74 -9.34 1.27 3.56
CA VAL A 74 -9.51 0.16 4.52
C VAL A 74 -8.26 -0.70 4.58
N THR A 75 -7.65 -1.02 3.45
CA THR A 75 -6.39 -1.80 3.42
C THR A 75 -5.27 -1.06 4.13
N ASP A 76 -5.13 0.26 3.92
CA ASP A 76 -4.10 1.07 4.58
C ASP A 76 -4.33 1.18 6.10
N ILE A 77 -5.58 1.22 6.54
CA ILE A 77 -5.93 1.13 7.98
C ILE A 77 -5.52 -0.23 8.55
N LEU A 78 -5.73 -1.32 7.83
CA LEU A 78 -5.30 -2.65 8.26
C LEU A 78 -3.77 -2.79 8.27
N VAL A 79 -3.07 -2.19 7.30
CA VAL A 79 -1.60 -2.09 7.34
C VAL A 79 -1.14 -1.39 8.61
N ALA A 80 -1.78 -0.28 8.97
CA ALA A 80 -1.44 0.50 10.16
C ALA A 80 -1.74 -0.24 11.48
N LEU A 81 -2.89 -0.91 11.58
CA LEU A 81 -3.36 -1.53 12.83
C LEU A 81 -2.84 -2.96 13.04
N VAL A 82 -2.48 -3.66 11.98
CA VAL A 82 -2.10 -5.07 12.05
C VAL A 82 -0.66 -5.28 11.60
N ALA A 83 -0.30 -4.89 10.39
CA ALA A 83 1.03 -5.12 9.86
C ALA A 83 2.11 -4.34 10.61
N GLY A 84 1.87 -3.05 10.92
CA GLY A 84 2.80 -2.20 11.66
C GLY A 84 3.15 -2.73 13.04
N PRO A 85 2.16 -3.00 13.92
CA PRO A 85 2.41 -3.60 15.23
C PRO A 85 3.10 -4.97 15.17
N LEU A 86 2.70 -5.84 14.24
CA LEU A 86 3.36 -7.13 14.06
C LEU A 86 4.82 -6.99 13.63
N HIS A 87 5.12 -6.02 12.75
CA HIS A 87 6.49 -5.72 12.35
C HIS A 87 7.32 -5.18 13.53
N ALA A 88 6.72 -4.32 14.36
CA ALA A 88 7.37 -3.83 15.57
C ALA A 88 7.67 -4.97 16.56
N VAL A 89 6.73 -5.93 16.74
CA VAL A 89 6.95 -7.14 17.57
C VAL A 89 8.08 -8.00 17.00
N TYR A 90 8.14 -8.19 15.68
CA TYR A 90 9.24 -8.91 15.03
C TYR A 90 10.59 -8.23 15.31
N LEU A 91 10.71 -6.93 15.06
CA LEU A 91 11.94 -6.19 15.33
C LEU A 91 12.32 -6.20 16.82
N PHE A 92 11.34 -6.08 17.72
CA PHE A 92 11.60 -6.18 19.15
C PHE A 92 12.08 -7.58 19.56
N SER A 93 11.56 -8.63 18.94
CA SER A 93 12.01 -10.00 19.17
C SER A 93 13.47 -10.21 18.78
N ILE A 94 13.94 -9.58 17.69
CA ILE A 94 15.35 -9.56 17.29
C ILE A 94 16.22 -8.92 18.39
N ARG A 95 15.75 -7.85 19.01
CA ARG A 95 16.50 -7.15 20.06
C ARG A 95 16.68 -7.99 21.33
N THR A 96 15.66 -8.78 21.68
CA THR A 96 15.62 -9.57 22.93
C THR A 96 16.17 -10.99 22.77
N MET A 97 16.65 -11.36 21.59
CA MET A 97 17.15 -12.70 21.33
C MET A 97 18.32 -13.08 22.24
N THR A 98 18.20 -14.27 22.81
CA THR A 98 19.30 -15.07 23.39
C THR A 98 19.88 -16.02 22.34
N GLU A 99 21.06 -16.61 22.59
CA GLU A 99 21.80 -17.45 21.62
C GLU A 99 21.02 -18.70 21.16
N GLU A 100 19.99 -19.12 21.87
CA GLU A 100 19.18 -20.33 21.59
C GLU A 100 18.04 -20.14 20.59
N GLY A 101 18.13 -19.20 19.63
CA GLY A 101 17.18 -19.06 18.53
C GLY A 101 15.72 -18.97 18.97
N ASN A 102 15.27 -17.81 19.35
CA ASN A 102 13.96 -17.62 19.96
C ASN A 102 12.81 -17.99 19.02
N ILE A 103 12.01 -18.98 19.39
CA ILE A 103 10.80 -19.41 18.66
C ILE A 103 9.82 -18.23 18.43
N VAL A 104 9.82 -17.24 19.35
CA VAL A 104 9.03 -16.01 19.25
C VAL A 104 9.43 -15.20 18.03
N CYS A 105 10.73 -15.06 17.74
CA CYS A 105 11.19 -14.35 16.56
C CYS A 105 10.67 -15.00 15.28
N LEU A 106 10.71 -16.33 15.20
CA LEU A 106 10.25 -17.06 14.03
C LEU A 106 8.76 -16.82 13.76
N TYR A 107 7.92 -16.97 14.80
CA TYR A 107 6.49 -16.70 14.65
C TYR A 107 6.23 -15.24 14.31
N ALA A 108 6.87 -14.31 15.02
CA ALA A 108 6.74 -12.87 14.76
C ALA A 108 7.17 -12.51 13.33
N ALA A 109 8.30 -13.04 12.84
CA ALA A 109 8.75 -12.85 11.45
C ALA A 109 7.73 -13.40 10.45
N THR A 110 7.27 -14.66 10.65
CA THR A 110 6.34 -15.31 9.73
C THR A 110 5.01 -14.55 9.66
N PHE A 111 4.41 -14.21 10.80
CA PHE A 111 3.15 -13.46 10.84
C PHE A 111 3.33 -12.05 10.25
N SER A 112 4.37 -11.33 10.66
CA SER A 112 4.64 -9.97 10.19
C SER A 112 4.81 -9.94 8.67
N ILE A 113 5.71 -10.76 8.12
CA ILE A 113 6.03 -10.76 6.69
C ILE A 113 4.81 -11.22 5.87
N THR A 114 4.12 -12.28 6.29
CA THR A 114 2.99 -12.82 5.54
C THR A 114 1.83 -11.83 5.50
N ILE A 115 1.44 -11.26 6.65
CA ILE A 115 0.32 -10.32 6.73
C ILE A 115 0.67 -9.01 6.03
N ALA A 116 1.89 -8.47 6.24
CA ALA A 116 2.32 -7.25 5.57
C ALA A 116 2.33 -7.44 4.05
N THR A 117 2.90 -8.54 3.53
CA THR A 117 2.93 -8.83 2.09
C THR A 117 1.53 -8.95 1.51
N THR A 118 0.60 -9.58 2.22
CA THR A 118 -0.79 -9.73 1.78
C THR A 118 -1.50 -8.38 1.71
N LEU A 119 -1.49 -7.62 2.79
CA LEU A 119 -2.17 -6.33 2.85
C LEU A 119 -1.58 -5.33 1.84
N CYS A 120 -0.25 -5.27 1.75
CA CYS A 120 0.43 -4.44 0.77
C CYS A 120 0.15 -4.90 -0.67
N GLY A 121 0.05 -6.20 -0.92
CA GLY A 121 -0.35 -6.76 -2.21
C GLY A 121 -1.77 -6.35 -2.61
N VAL A 122 -2.74 -6.41 -1.69
CA VAL A 122 -4.13 -5.95 -1.92
C VAL A 122 -4.17 -4.43 -2.13
N SER A 123 -3.41 -3.64 -1.35
CA SER A 123 -3.31 -2.19 -1.51
C SER A 123 -2.76 -1.81 -2.88
N LEU A 124 -1.65 -2.43 -3.31
CA LEU A 124 -1.05 -2.18 -4.62
C LEU A 124 -1.97 -2.62 -5.77
N SER A 125 -2.61 -3.78 -5.66
CA SER A 125 -3.56 -4.27 -6.66
C SER A 125 -4.78 -3.37 -6.78
N THR A 126 -5.28 -2.85 -5.66
CA THR A 126 -6.38 -1.86 -5.64
C THR A 126 -5.94 -0.55 -6.30
N SER A 127 -4.69 -0.12 -6.06
CA SER A 127 -4.10 1.06 -6.69
C SER A 127 -3.97 0.89 -8.21
N ALA A 128 -3.56 -0.31 -8.68
CA ALA A 128 -3.55 -0.67 -10.10
C ALA A 128 -4.97 -0.64 -10.70
N ALA A 129 -5.96 -1.14 -9.97
CA ALA A 129 -7.36 -1.08 -10.40
C ALA A 129 -7.88 0.37 -10.50
N ILE A 130 -7.47 1.27 -9.60
CA ILE A 130 -7.77 2.70 -9.69
C ILE A 130 -7.15 3.32 -10.94
N SER A 131 -5.91 2.93 -11.29
CA SER A 131 -5.26 3.38 -12.50
C SER A 131 -6.02 2.97 -13.76
N LEU A 132 -6.44 1.71 -13.83
CA LEU A 132 -7.24 1.19 -14.92
C LEU A 132 -8.61 1.88 -15.00
N ASP A 133 -9.25 2.13 -13.86
CA ASP A 133 -10.52 2.88 -13.78
C ASP A 133 -10.38 4.28 -14.39
N ARG A 134 -9.28 4.99 -14.08
CA ARG A 134 -8.99 6.31 -14.66
C ARG A 134 -8.70 6.24 -16.15
N LEU A 135 -7.94 5.23 -16.59
CA LEU A 135 -7.68 5.01 -18.02
C LEU A 135 -8.98 4.74 -18.78
N MET A 136 -9.84 3.86 -18.26
CA MET A 136 -11.14 3.56 -18.86
C MET A 136 -12.04 4.80 -18.92
N ALA A 137 -12.06 5.63 -17.89
CA ALA A 137 -12.81 6.89 -17.90
C ALA A 137 -12.34 7.83 -19.02
N LEU A 138 -11.03 7.88 -19.28
CA LEU A 138 -10.44 8.70 -20.33
C LEU A 138 -10.70 8.16 -21.75
N VAL A 139 -10.59 6.85 -21.93
CA VAL A 139 -10.69 6.20 -23.24
C VAL A 139 -12.14 6.05 -23.67
N LEU A 140 -13.01 5.59 -22.78
CA LEU A 140 -14.40 5.27 -23.08
C LEU A 140 -15.34 6.48 -23.08
N GLY A 141 -14.95 7.58 -22.42
CA GLY A 141 -15.79 8.79 -22.33
C GLY A 141 -17.20 8.49 -21.81
N LEU A 142 -18.22 8.72 -22.64
CA LEU A 142 -19.62 8.49 -22.27
C LEU A 142 -19.97 7.02 -22.03
N ARG A 143 -19.28 6.08 -22.73
CA ARG A 143 -19.51 4.62 -22.55
C ARG A 143 -18.97 4.09 -21.22
N TYR A 144 -18.10 4.86 -20.52
CA TYR A 144 -17.49 4.47 -19.26
C TYR A 144 -18.52 4.00 -18.23
N ARG A 145 -19.63 4.72 -18.06
CA ARG A 145 -20.69 4.40 -17.08
C ARG A 145 -21.39 3.06 -17.35
N HIS A 146 -21.45 2.60 -18.60
CA HIS A 146 -22.02 1.32 -18.98
C HIS A 146 -21.04 0.16 -18.79
N VAL A 147 -19.75 0.41 -18.98
CA VAL A 147 -18.71 -0.61 -18.88
C VAL A 147 -18.27 -0.79 -17.43
N VAL A 148 -18.01 0.30 -16.71
CA VAL A 148 -17.56 0.27 -15.31
C VAL A 148 -18.77 0.40 -14.39
N THR A 149 -19.34 -0.74 -14.03
CA THR A 149 -20.50 -0.81 -13.14
C THR A 149 -20.09 -1.17 -11.70
N PHE A 150 -20.91 -0.79 -10.72
CA PHE A 150 -20.66 -1.10 -9.32
C PHE A 150 -20.49 -2.62 -9.09
N LYS A 151 -21.35 -3.46 -9.70
CA LYS A 151 -21.27 -4.93 -9.55
C LYS A 151 -19.93 -5.49 -10.03
N ARG A 152 -19.45 -5.07 -11.22
CA ARG A 152 -18.16 -5.52 -11.77
C ARG A 152 -17.00 -5.08 -10.90
N THR A 153 -16.98 -3.84 -10.46
CA THR A 153 -15.92 -3.33 -9.56
C THR A 153 -15.94 -4.03 -8.21
N PHE A 154 -17.12 -4.32 -7.67
CA PHE A 154 -17.27 -5.07 -6.43
C PHE A 154 -16.73 -6.49 -6.56
N SER A 155 -17.01 -7.18 -7.68
CA SER A 155 -16.43 -8.51 -7.96
C SER A 155 -14.90 -8.47 -8.06
N VAL A 156 -14.33 -7.42 -8.67
CA VAL A 156 -12.87 -7.22 -8.70
C VAL A 156 -12.32 -7.07 -7.29
N VAL A 157 -12.91 -6.21 -6.46
CA VAL A 157 -12.47 -6.01 -5.06
C VAL A 157 -12.52 -7.31 -4.27
N ILE A 158 -13.64 -8.06 -4.36
CA ILE A 158 -13.75 -9.38 -3.70
C ILE A 158 -12.66 -10.33 -4.21
N GLY A 159 -12.41 -10.37 -5.51
CA GLY A 159 -11.37 -11.21 -6.12
C GLY A 159 -9.97 -10.89 -5.58
N LEU A 160 -9.63 -9.60 -5.43
CA LEU A 160 -8.35 -9.16 -4.88
C LEU A 160 -8.17 -9.60 -3.41
N TRP A 161 -9.21 -9.44 -2.59
CA TRP A 161 -9.19 -9.87 -1.20
C TRP A 161 -9.15 -11.40 -1.07
N ALA A 162 -9.95 -12.13 -1.87
CA ALA A 162 -9.96 -13.59 -1.88
C ALA A 162 -8.59 -14.14 -2.26
N LEU A 163 -7.95 -13.59 -3.30
CA LEU A 163 -6.59 -13.96 -3.69
C LEU A 163 -5.59 -13.72 -2.55
N GLY A 164 -5.64 -12.55 -1.91
CA GLY A 164 -4.80 -12.24 -0.76
C GLY A 164 -4.98 -13.23 0.39
N ILE A 165 -6.22 -13.53 0.76
CA ILE A 165 -6.55 -14.48 1.84
C ILE A 165 -6.07 -15.89 1.50
N ILE A 166 -6.27 -16.36 0.26
CA ILE A 166 -5.81 -17.68 -0.20
C ILE A 166 -4.28 -17.76 -0.11
N LEU A 167 -3.55 -16.77 -0.59
CA LEU A 167 -2.09 -16.74 -0.51
C LEU A 167 -1.60 -16.74 0.95
N THR A 168 -2.28 -16.01 1.83
CA THR A 168 -2.02 -16.01 3.27
C THR A 168 -2.25 -17.38 3.88
N ALA A 169 -3.41 -18.00 3.61
CA ALA A 169 -3.76 -19.32 4.12
C ALA A 169 -2.77 -20.40 3.66
N VAL A 170 -2.35 -20.38 2.39
CA VAL A 170 -1.32 -21.30 1.87
C VAL A 170 0.02 -21.09 2.56
N SER A 171 0.39 -19.84 2.86
CA SER A 171 1.63 -19.52 3.59
C SER A 171 1.59 -20.07 5.03
N PHE A 172 0.46 -19.94 5.72
CA PHE A 172 0.29 -20.47 7.09
C PHE A 172 0.13 -21.99 7.13
N TRP A 173 -0.58 -22.59 6.17
CA TRP A 173 -0.75 -24.05 6.10
C TRP A 173 0.57 -24.79 6.08
N ARG A 174 1.56 -24.24 5.38
CA ARG A 174 2.90 -24.82 5.31
C ARG A 174 3.80 -24.44 6.49
N PHE A 175 3.39 -23.53 7.37
CA PHE A 175 4.24 -22.91 8.40
C PHE A 175 5.63 -22.49 7.86
N THR A 176 5.68 -22.24 6.57
CA THR A 176 6.91 -21.91 5.83
C THR A 176 6.66 -20.74 4.93
N LEU A 177 7.46 -19.70 5.10
CA LEU A 177 7.79 -18.78 4.02
C LEU A 177 8.54 -19.58 2.94
N SER A 178 7.80 -20.39 2.17
CA SER A 178 8.44 -21.17 1.12
C SER A 178 8.90 -20.21 0.02
N LYS A 179 10.02 -20.53 -0.61
CA LYS A 179 10.51 -19.73 -1.76
C LYS A 179 9.42 -19.57 -2.82
N SER A 180 8.60 -20.60 -3.05
CA SER A 180 7.49 -20.58 -4.01
C SER A 180 6.46 -19.50 -3.66
N THR A 181 6.07 -19.38 -2.38
CA THR A 181 5.08 -18.36 -1.94
C THR A 181 5.64 -16.96 -2.14
N ILE A 182 6.93 -16.76 -1.84
CA ILE A 182 7.59 -15.47 -2.05
C ILE A 182 7.69 -15.16 -3.55
N CYS A 183 8.05 -16.14 -4.39
CA CYS A 183 8.09 -15.95 -5.84
C CYS A 183 6.71 -15.57 -6.40
N ILE A 184 5.62 -16.20 -5.92
CA ILE A 184 4.25 -15.85 -6.34
C ILE A 184 3.92 -14.41 -5.90
N ALA A 185 4.22 -14.05 -4.65
CA ALA A 185 4.00 -12.69 -4.16
C ALA A 185 4.78 -11.65 -4.97
N LEU A 186 6.05 -11.89 -5.27
CA LEU A 186 6.88 -11.05 -6.13
C LEU A 186 6.31 -10.95 -7.55
N ALA A 187 5.86 -12.06 -8.13
CA ALA A 187 5.25 -12.06 -9.47
C ALA A 187 3.96 -11.22 -9.52
N VAL A 188 3.10 -11.33 -8.53
CA VAL A 188 1.89 -10.48 -8.39
C VAL A 188 2.29 -9.00 -8.26
N LEU A 189 3.31 -8.71 -7.48
CA LEU A 189 3.80 -7.35 -7.26
C LEU A 189 4.36 -6.74 -8.56
N VAL A 190 5.19 -7.48 -9.29
CA VAL A 190 5.71 -7.10 -10.63
C VAL A 190 4.56 -6.86 -11.60
N PHE A 191 3.59 -7.77 -11.64
CA PHE A 191 2.42 -7.62 -12.50
C PHE A 191 1.64 -6.33 -12.20
N CYS A 192 1.35 -6.05 -10.93
CA CYS A 192 0.63 -4.84 -10.54
C CYS A 192 1.39 -3.56 -10.88
N VAL A 193 2.70 -3.51 -10.62
CA VAL A 193 3.55 -2.37 -10.98
C VAL A 193 3.56 -2.17 -12.49
N THR A 194 3.71 -3.24 -13.27
CA THR A 194 3.72 -3.18 -14.74
C THR A 194 2.38 -2.70 -15.30
N VAL A 195 1.27 -3.26 -14.82
CA VAL A 195 -0.09 -2.85 -15.25
C VAL A 195 -0.33 -1.38 -14.94
N SER A 196 0.07 -0.93 -13.75
CA SER A 196 -0.01 0.47 -13.38
C SER A 196 0.83 1.35 -14.30
N GLY A 197 2.11 1.06 -14.46
CA GLY A 197 3.02 1.83 -15.30
C GLY A 197 2.55 1.94 -16.76
N VAL A 198 2.10 0.83 -17.35
CA VAL A 198 1.53 0.82 -18.71
C VAL A 198 0.24 1.65 -18.78
N GLY A 199 -0.64 1.54 -17.78
CA GLY A 199 -1.87 2.35 -17.69
C GLY A 199 -1.55 3.84 -17.70
N TYR A 200 -0.56 4.25 -16.92
CA TYR A 200 -0.13 5.65 -16.84
C TYR A 200 0.51 6.16 -18.11
N THR A 201 1.43 5.40 -18.69
CA THR A 201 2.06 5.78 -19.95
C THR A 201 1.00 6.04 -21.02
N LYS A 202 0.00 5.16 -21.13
CA LYS A 202 -1.14 5.34 -22.04
C LYS A 202 -1.94 6.61 -21.72
N ILE A 203 -2.23 6.90 -20.46
CA ILE A 203 -2.96 8.10 -20.07
C ILE A 203 -2.19 9.34 -20.49
N VAL A 204 -0.87 9.42 -20.22
CA VAL A 204 -0.02 10.56 -20.61
C VAL A 204 0.00 10.74 -22.12
N LEU A 205 0.18 9.66 -22.89
CA LEU A 205 0.19 9.72 -24.35
C LEU A 205 -1.14 10.19 -24.93
N ILE A 206 -2.27 9.69 -24.43
CA ILE A 206 -3.60 10.11 -24.88
C ILE A 206 -3.81 11.62 -24.60
N LEU A 207 -3.41 12.09 -23.41
CA LEU A 207 -3.55 13.50 -23.05
C LEU A 207 -2.68 14.40 -23.94
N ARG A 208 -1.41 14.03 -24.16
CA ARG A 208 -0.51 14.76 -25.06
C ARG A 208 -1.06 14.86 -26.47
N ASN A 209 -1.52 13.72 -27.02
CA ASN A 209 -2.09 13.70 -28.37
C ASN A 209 -3.33 14.59 -28.50
N ARG A 210 -4.22 14.60 -27.49
CA ARG A 210 -5.37 15.49 -27.46
C ARG A 210 -4.97 16.96 -27.39
N GLU A 211 -3.96 17.31 -26.60
CA GLU A 211 -3.42 18.67 -26.53
C GLU A 211 -2.86 19.15 -27.87
N THR A 212 -2.08 18.28 -28.56
CA THR A 212 -1.52 18.60 -29.87
C THR A 212 -2.61 18.79 -30.93
N GLN A 213 -3.64 17.95 -30.94
CA GLN A 213 -4.79 18.07 -31.85
C GLN A 213 -5.57 19.37 -31.63
N ILE A 214 -5.74 19.82 -30.38
CA ILE A 214 -6.44 21.06 -30.06
C ILE A 214 -5.58 22.27 -30.46
N ALA A 215 -4.26 22.21 -30.24
CA ALA A 215 -3.35 23.26 -30.62
C ALA A 215 -3.27 23.45 -32.14
N SER A 216 -3.45 22.39 -32.92
CA SER A 216 -3.45 22.45 -34.40
C SER A 216 -4.75 23.01 -34.99
N HIS A 217 -5.87 22.92 -34.28
CA HIS A 217 -7.15 23.50 -34.66
C HIS A 217 -7.35 24.88 -33.98
N SER A 218 -6.65 25.86 -34.43
CA SER A 218 -6.37 27.19 -33.83
C SER A 218 -7.58 28.12 -33.59
N GLN A 219 -8.79 27.62 -33.39
CA GLN A 219 -9.97 28.44 -33.08
C GLN A 219 -10.89 27.87 -31.98
N ALA A 220 -10.60 26.71 -31.42
CA ALA A 220 -11.42 26.21 -30.35
C ALA A 220 -10.92 26.75 -29.01
N ALA A 221 -11.58 27.81 -28.57
CA ALA A 221 -11.45 28.38 -27.22
C ALA A 221 -11.24 27.29 -26.16
N PHE A 222 -10.23 27.50 -25.35
CA PHE A 222 -9.89 26.83 -24.12
C PHE A 222 -11.11 26.14 -23.49
N SER A 223 -11.34 24.85 -23.81
CA SER A 223 -12.48 24.14 -23.25
C SER A 223 -12.18 23.88 -21.77
N PRO A 224 -12.91 24.49 -20.83
CA PRO A 224 -12.67 24.34 -19.39
C PRO A 224 -12.75 22.89 -18.92
N ASN A 225 -13.44 22.03 -19.68
CA ASN A 225 -13.57 20.61 -19.39
C ASN A 225 -12.24 19.82 -19.58
N ILE A 226 -11.41 20.22 -20.55
CA ILE A 226 -10.14 19.53 -20.85
C ILE A 226 -9.11 19.88 -19.78
N SER A 227 -9.02 21.14 -19.38
CA SER A 227 -8.12 21.56 -18.32
C SER A 227 -8.46 20.92 -16.97
N ARG A 228 -9.76 20.74 -16.68
CA ARG A 228 -10.24 20.05 -15.48
C ARG A 228 -9.92 18.54 -15.55
N LEU A 229 -10.16 17.90 -16.69
CA LEU A 229 -9.84 16.48 -16.90
C LEU A 229 -8.33 16.24 -16.78
N ARG A 230 -7.50 17.08 -17.38
CA ARG A 230 -6.04 17.05 -17.26
C ARG A 230 -5.59 17.13 -15.79
N LYS A 231 -6.11 18.08 -15.02
CA LYS A 231 -5.78 18.22 -13.59
C LYS A 231 -6.12 16.96 -12.80
N VAL A 232 -7.29 16.38 -13.01
CA VAL A 232 -7.73 15.15 -12.34
C VAL A 232 -6.84 13.97 -12.72
N VAL A 233 -6.53 13.81 -14.00
CA VAL A 233 -5.72 12.69 -14.49
C VAL A 233 -4.26 12.85 -14.06
N CYS A 234 -3.64 14.02 -14.25
CA CYS A 234 -2.28 14.27 -13.76
C CYS A 234 -2.18 14.07 -12.25
N SER A 235 -3.26 14.32 -11.50
CA SER A 235 -3.26 14.10 -10.06
C SER A 235 -3.23 12.62 -9.69
N ALA A 236 -3.97 11.79 -10.40
CA ALA A 236 -3.92 10.34 -10.19
C ALA A 236 -2.55 9.75 -10.58
N LEU A 237 -1.89 10.33 -11.61
CA LEU A 237 -0.54 9.95 -12.05
C LEU A 237 0.48 10.06 -10.91
N TRP A 238 0.53 11.18 -10.21
CA TRP A 238 1.51 11.40 -9.13
C TRP A 238 1.36 10.39 -7.98
N VAL A 239 0.13 10.04 -7.61
CA VAL A 239 -0.13 9.03 -6.59
C VAL A 239 0.55 7.72 -6.97
N GLN A 240 0.42 7.32 -8.21
CA GLN A 240 0.98 6.07 -8.68
C GLN A 240 2.50 6.11 -8.78
N VAL A 241 3.07 7.16 -9.36
CA VAL A 241 4.54 7.30 -9.44
C VAL A 241 5.17 7.16 -8.04
N ILE A 242 4.57 7.78 -7.03
CA ILE A 242 5.04 7.67 -5.66
C ILE A 242 4.93 6.22 -5.16
N LEU A 243 3.82 5.53 -5.45
CA LEU A 243 3.68 4.11 -5.12
C LEU A 243 4.76 3.26 -5.79
N GLU A 244 5.02 3.46 -7.07
CA GLU A 244 6.08 2.74 -7.79
C GLU A 244 7.46 3.01 -7.19
N VAL A 245 7.78 4.26 -6.86
CA VAL A 245 9.03 4.65 -6.19
C VAL A 245 9.18 3.95 -4.83
N CYS A 246 8.09 3.70 -4.11
CA CYS A 246 8.14 2.97 -2.84
C CYS A 246 8.28 1.45 -3.04
N TYR A 247 7.58 0.87 -4.01
CA TYR A 247 7.51 -0.59 -4.17
C TYR A 247 8.66 -1.18 -5.00
N VAL A 248 9.16 -0.48 -6.03
CA VAL A 248 10.23 -1.01 -6.90
C VAL A 248 11.53 -1.27 -6.13
N PRO A 249 12.04 -0.37 -5.25
CA PRO A 249 13.22 -0.67 -4.45
C PRO A 249 13.04 -1.90 -3.55
N PHE A 250 11.87 -2.03 -2.91
CA PHE A 250 11.56 -3.20 -2.08
C PHE A 250 11.58 -4.50 -2.89
N LEU A 251 11.02 -4.47 -4.10
CA LEU A 251 10.98 -5.62 -5.00
C LEU A 251 12.40 -6.07 -5.39
N VAL A 252 13.25 -5.12 -5.78
CA VAL A 252 14.65 -5.40 -6.16
C VAL A 252 15.43 -5.95 -4.98
N VAL A 253 15.37 -5.26 -3.84
CA VAL A 253 16.13 -5.65 -2.65
C VAL A 253 15.66 -7.00 -2.09
N THR A 254 14.33 -7.25 -2.06
CA THR A 254 13.77 -8.53 -1.62
C THR A 254 14.22 -9.67 -2.53
N THR A 255 14.24 -9.45 -3.84
CA THR A 255 14.73 -10.44 -4.81
C THR A 255 16.20 -10.76 -4.56
N LEU A 256 17.05 -9.75 -4.42
CA LEU A 256 18.48 -9.94 -4.11
C LEU A 256 18.67 -10.65 -2.77
N PHE A 257 17.90 -10.25 -1.74
CA PHE A 257 18.00 -10.83 -0.41
C PHE A 257 17.66 -12.34 -0.38
N ILE A 258 16.69 -12.77 -1.19
CA ILE A 258 16.22 -14.17 -1.21
C ILE A 258 17.10 -15.05 -2.11
N PHE A 259 17.50 -14.54 -3.27
CA PHE A 259 18.18 -15.35 -4.29
C PHE A 259 19.70 -15.33 -4.19
N ASN A 260 20.32 -14.28 -3.64
CA ASN A 260 21.76 -14.18 -3.48
C ASN A 260 22.24 -14.83 -2.18
N LYS A 261 22.45 -16.15 -2.19
CA LYS A 261 22.90 -16.89 -1.02
C LYS A 261 24.31 -16.51 -0.53
N SER A 262 25.22 -16.19 -1.45
CA SER A 262 26.63 -15.90 -1.14
C SER A 262 26.88 -14.44 -0.75
N GLY A 263 25.98 -13.53 -1.11
CA GLY A 263 26.12 -12.09 -0.92
C GLY A 263 25.22 -11.49 0.16
N ARG A 264 24.66 -12.31 1.06
CA ARG A 264 23.85 -11.81 2.17
C ARG A 264 24.71 -11.10 3.19
N THR A 265 24.79 -9.81 3.04
CA THR A 265 25.54 -8.92 3.92
C THR A 265 24.58 -8.24 4.90
N GLN A 266 25.13 -7.73 6.00
CA GLN A 266 24.42 -6.85 6.91
C GLN A 266 23.79 -5.66 6.18
N SER A 267 24.51 -5.08 5.21
CA SER A 267 24.03 -3.97 4.38
C SER A 267 22.78 -4.34 3.58
N LEU A 268 22.69 -5.57 3.05
CA LEU A 268 21.53 -6.03 2.30
C LEU A 268 20.30 -6.20 3.21
N PHE A 269 20.49 -6.68 4.45
CA PHE A 269 19.41 -6.74 5.44
C PHE A 269 18.91 -5.35 5.82
N ILE A 270 19.82 -4.41 6.07
CA ILE A 270 19.48 -3.01 6.34
C ILE A 270 18.71 -2.41 5.17
N ALA A 271 19.16 -2.64 3.94
CA ALA A 271 18.46 -2.19 2.74
C ALA A 271 17.06 -2.81 2.63
N TRP A 272 16.89 -4.09 2.99
CA TRP A 272 15.58 -4.76 3.01
C TRP A 272 14.63 -4.12 4.03
N GLU A 273 15.10 -3.85 5.24
CA GLU A 273 14.32 -3.15 6.27
C GLU A 273 13.95 -1.73 5.83
N PHE A 274 14.89 -0.95 5.30
CA PHE A 274 14.62 0.41 4.81
C PHE A 274 13.59 0.43 3.69
N THR A 275 13.70 -0.48 2.74
CA THR A 275 12.74 -0.57 1.63
C THR A 275 11.39 -1.09 2.10
N GLY A 276 11.33 -1.94 3.13
CA GLY A 276 10.11 -2.33 3.83
C GLY A 276 9.41 -1.12 4.47
N ILE A 277 10.15 -0.22 5.11
CA ILE A 277 9.60 1.03 5.69
C ILE A 277 8.98 1.92 4.60
N LEU A 278 9.53 1.96 3.37
CA LEU A 278 8.93 2.72 2.26
C LEU A 278 7.52 2.24 1.92
N ILE A 279 7.21 0.96 2.14
CA ILE A 279 5.87 0.41 1.93
C ILE A 279 4.89 0.97 2.99
N PHE A 280 5.28 0.99 4.27
CA PHE A 280 4.47 1.65 5.31
C PHE A 280 4.30 3.14 5.04
N PHE A 281 5.34 3.79 4.54
CA PHE A 281 5.30 5.18 4.12
C PHE A 281 4.29 5.41 2.99
N SER A 282 4.19 4.51 2.00
CA SER A 282 3.21 4.62 0.92
C SER A 282 1.77 4.67 1.44
N SER A 283 1.42 3.83 2.41
CA SER A 283 0.08 3.83 3.03
C SER A 283 -0.21 5.12 3.82
N SER A 284 0.82 5.72 4.43
CA SER A 284 0.69 7.00 5.14
C SER A 284 0.57 8.20 4.19
N LEU A 285 1.09 8.11 2.96
CA LEU A 285 1.02 9.18 1.98
C LEU A 285 -0.33 9.29 1.27
N ASN A 286 -1.05 8.18 1.11
CA ASN A 286 -2.31 8.13 0.35
C ASN A 286 -3.32 9.23 0.76
N PRO A 287 -3.60 9.48 2.05
CA PRO A 287 -4.52 10.54 2.48
C PRO A 287 -4.08 11.94 2.04
N PHE A 288 -2.79 12.22 2.15
CA PHE A 288 -2.23 13.53 1.76
C PHE A 288 -2.36 13.74 0.26
N LEU A 289 -2.05 12.72 -0.54
CA LEU A 289 -2.15 12.76 -1.99
C LEU A 289 -3.61 12.99 -2.43
N TYR A 290 -4.58 12.32 -1.83
CA TYR A 290 -5.99 12.56 -2.13
C TYR A 290 -6.46 13.94 -1.73
N CYS A 291 -6.10 14.42 -0.54
CA CYS A 291 -6.42 15.78 -0.10
C CYS A 291 -5.77 16.86 -0.97
N TYR A 292 -4.53 16.64 -1.40
CA TYR A 292 -3.84 17.60 -2.27
C TYR A 292 -4.46 17.64 -3.67
N LYS A 293 -4.86 16.50 -4.21
CA LYS A 293 -5.19 16.33 -5.62
C LYS A 293 -6.69 16.40 -5.94
N ILE A 294 -7.55 15.96 -5.03
CA ILE A 294 -9.02 15.92 -5.24
C ILE A 294 -9.65 17.02 -4.38
N PRO A 295 -10.08 18.17 -5.00
CA PRO A 295 -10.63 19.31 -4.25
C PRO A 295 -11.82 18.94 -3.39
N GLU A 296 -12.68 18.04 -3.88
CA GLU A 296 -13.87 17.56 -3.18
C GLU A 296 -13.49 16.79 -1.89
N VAL A 297 -12.47 15.91 -1.97
CA VAL A 297 -11.95 15.19 -0.81
C VAL A 297 -11.32 16.16 0.18
N ARG A 298 -10.50 17.10 -0.29
CA ARG A 298 -9.90 18.14 0.55
C ARG A 298 -10.94 18.96 1.32
N GLN A 299 -11.99 19.40 0.63
CA GLN A 299 -13.06 20.17 1.28
C GLN A 299 -13.83 19.32 2.31
N ALA A 300 -14.15 18.06 1.97
CA ALA A 300 -14.84 17.16 2.88
C ALA A 300 -13.98 16.83 4.12
N VAL A 301 -12.69 16.56 3.96
CA VAL A 301 -11.76 16.35 5.07
C VAL A 301 -11.66 17.60 5.96
N ARG A 302 -11.48 18.79 5.37
CA ARG A 302 -11.43 20.04 6.13
C ARG A 302 -12.72 20.29 6.93
N ARG A 303 -13.89 20.00 6.35
CA ARG A 303 -15.19 20.11 7.06
C ARG A 303 -15.27 19.12 8.20
N THR A 304 -14.82 17.87 8.00
CA THR A 304 -14.82 16.84 9.03
C THR A 304 -13.88 17.20 10.18
N ILE A 305 -12.66 17.65 9.87
CA ILE A 305 -11.71 18.11 10.90
C ILE A 305 -12.32 19.24 11.73
N ARG A 306 -12.91 20.27 11.09
CA ARG A 306 -13.56 21.38 11.80
C ARG A 306 -14.71 20.92 12.69
N GLN A 307 -15.50 19.92 12.25
CA GLN A 307 -16.57 19.35 13.07
C GLN A 307 -16.04 18.62 14.30
N VAL A 308 -15.00 17.80 14.14
CA VAL A 308 -14.37 17.08 15.25
C VAL A 308 -13.82 18.07 16.30
N PHE A 309 -13.11 19.12 15.85
CA PHE A 309 -12.57 20.12 16.79
C PHE A 309 -13.65 20.97 17.45
N ARG A 310 -14.78 21.28 16.78
CA ARG A 310 -15.91 21.98 17.42
C ARG A 310 -16.56 21.12 18.50
N LEU A 311 -16.81 19.84 18.22
CA LEU A 311 -17.36 18.90 19.18
C LEU A 311 -16.43 18.71 20.39
N SER A 312 -15.12 18.70 20.17
CA SER A 312 -14.12 18.65 21.27
C SER A 312 -14.21 19.89 22.16
N ASN A 313 -14.26 21.09 21.57
CA ASN A 313 -14.34 22.34 22.34
C ASN A 313 -15.68 22.46 23.12
N GLU A 314 -16.79 21.99 22.56
CA GLU A 314 -18.08 21.96 23.23
C GLU A 314 -18.09 20.95 24.40
N ALA A 315 -17.47 19.78 24.22
CA ALA A 315 -17.32 18.78 25.27
C ALA A 315 -16.45 19.31 26.44
N ASP A 316 -15.33 19.96 26.12
CA ASP A 316 -14.45 20.57 27.13
C ASP A 316 -15.14 21.71 27.90
N ALA A 317 -15.97 22.52 27.21
CA ALA A 317 -16.78 23.57 27.81
C ALA A 317 -17.82 23.01 28.80
N VAL A 318 -18.47 21.90 28.43
CA VAL A 318 -19.45 21.24 29.33
C VAL A 318 -18.76 20.65 30.56
N ILE A 319 -17.60 19.98 30.39
CA ILE A 319 -16.84 19.43 31.52
C ILE A 319 -16.37 20.52 32.49
N ASN A 320 -15.94 21.68 31.96
CA ASN A 320 -15.50 22.80 32.77
C ASN A 320 -16.64 23.56 33.46
N SER A 321 -17.88 23.48 32.93
CA SER A 321 -19.06 24.08 33.53
C SER A 321 -19.69 23.22 34.63
N THR A 322 -19.31 21.95 34.74
CA THR A 322 -19.79 20.98 35.74
C THR A 322 -18.80 20.76 36.88
N ARG A 323 -17.67 21.45 36.87
CA ARG A 323 -16.72 21.58 37.99
C ARG A 323 -16.87 22.91 38.68
#